data_4d78f65899030884a0e6c75490bc5e31
#
_entry.id   4d78f65899030884a0e6c75490bc5e31
#
_cell.length_a   1.000
_cell.length_b   1.000
_cell.length_c   1.000
_cell.angle_alpha   90.00
_cell.angle_beta   90.00
_cell.angle_gamma   90.00
#
_symmetry.space_group_name_H-M   'P 1'
#
loop_
_entity.id
_entity.type
_entity.pdbx_description
1 polymer ?
#
loop_
_entity_poly.entity_id
_entity_poly.type
_entity_poly.pdbx_seq_one_letter_code
_entity_poly.pdbx_strand_id
1 'polypeptide(L)' 'MPYDKKSELPDSVSDNLPSHAQEIFKEAYNSAWDEYKDPKDRDGNDSREEVAFKVAWSAVKQKYHKNDNGNWVKK' A
#
# COMPACT_ATOMS: atom_id res chain seq x y z
N MET A 1 -9.15 -6.02 -3.72
CA MET A 1 -8.76 -6.64 -4.99
C MET A 1 -7.37 -6.20 -5.41
N PRO A 2 -6.56 -7.09 -5.98
CA PRO A 2 -5.24 -6.70 -6.48
C PRO A 2 -5.33 -5.63 -7.57
N TYR A 3 -4.28 -4.86 -7.72
CA TYR A 3 -4.20 -3.83 -8.75
C TYR A 3 -3.22 -4.25 -9.84
N ASP A 4 -3.69 -4.26 -11.08
CA ASP A 4 -2.82 -4.59 -12.22
C ASP A 4 -1.96 -3.40 -12.64
N LYS A 5 -2.46 -2.20 -12.44
CA LYS A 5 -1.80 -0.95 -12.88
C LYS A 5 -1.84 0.10 -11.78
N LYS A 6 -0.85 0.99 -11.80
CA LYS A 6 -0.82 2.12 -10.87
C LYS A 6 -2.05 3.02 -11.01
N SER A 7 -2.58 3.14 -12.22
CA SER A 7 -3.76 3.96 -12.46
C SER A 7 -5.01 3.44 -11.75
N GLU A 8 -5.01 2.20 -11.31
CA GLU A 8 -6.13 1.61 -10.58
C GLU A 8 -6.09 1.90 -9.09
N LEU A 9 -4.98 2.45 -8.59
CA LEU A 9 -4.87 2.78 -7.18
C LEU A 9 -5.86 3.87 -6.79
N PRO A 10 -6.38 3.84 -5.54
CA PRO A 10 -7.27 4.91 -5.09
C PRO A 10 -6.61 6.28 -5.20
N ASP A 11 -7.41 7.32 -5.42
CA ASP A 11 -6.89 8.67 -5.53
C ASP A 11 -6.12 9.11 -4.28
N SER A 12 -6.56 8.67 -3.11
CA SER A 12 -5.86 8.97 -1.86
C SER A 12 -4.43 8.44 -1.84
N VAL A 13 -4.15 7.41 -2.63
CA VAL A 13 -2.82 6.83 -2.78
C VAL A 13 -2.08 7.50 -3.93
N SER A 14 -2.68 7.49 -5.12
CA SER A 14 -2.01 7.96 -6.34
C SER A 14 -1.73 9.46 -6.31
N ASP A 15 -2.62 10.25 -5.69
CA ASP A 15 -2.44 11.71 -5.62
C ASP A 15 -1.36 12.13 -4.64
N ASN A 16 -1.00 11.28 -3.69
CA ASN A 16 -0.05 11.61 -2.65
C ASN A 16 1.33 11.01 -2.84
N LEU A 17 1.47 10.00 -3.70
CA LEU A 17 2.71 9.26 -3.86
C LEU A 17 3.37 9.50 -5.21
N PRO A 18 4.72 9.66 -5.24
CA PRO A 18 5.43 9.67 -6.53
C PRO A 18 5.29 8.31 -7.22
N SER A 19 5.58 8.29 -8.51
CA SER A 19 5.38 7.11 -9.35
C SER A 19 6.02 5.84 -8.79
N HIS A 20 7.27 5.93 -8.34
CA HIS A 20 7.97 4.77 -7.79
C HIS A 20 7.33 4.29 -6.48
N ALA A 21 6.88 5.22 -5.64
CA ALA A 21 6.19 4.86 -4.40
C ALA A 21 4.85 4.21 -4.69
N GLN A 22 4.15 4.64 -5.73
CA GLN A 22 2.92 3.99 -6.17
C GLN A 22 3.16 2.54 -6.59
N GLU A 23 4.28 2.30 -7.25
CA GLU A 23 4.66 0.96 -7.66
C GLU A 23 4.92 0.07 -6.45
N ILE A 24 5.63 0.59 -5.46
CA ILE A 24 5.88 -0.12 -4.21
C ILE A 24 4.56 -0.45 -3.51
N PHE A 25 3.66 0.52 -3.45
CA PHE A 25 2.34 0.31 -2.84
C PHE A 25 1.57 -0.79 -3.57
N LYS A 26 1.52 -0.72 -4.89
CA LYS A 26 0.79 -1.70 -5.70
C LYS A 26 1.32 -3.11 -5.46
N GLU A 27 2.63 -3.28 -5.56
CA GLU A 27 3.24 -4.60 -5.40
C GLU A 27 3.06 -5.16 -3.99
N ALA A 28 3.24 -4.32 -2.98
CA ALA A 28 3.06 -4.75 -1.60
C ALA A 28 1.60 -5.08 -1.31
N TYR A 29 0.68 -4.30 -1.84
CA TYR A 29 -0.74 -4.57 -1.69
C TYR A 29 -1.11 -5.92 -2.32
N ASN A 30 -0.67 -6.15 -3.54
CA ASN A 30 -0.98 -7.39 -4.25
C ASN A 30 -0.39 -8.60 -3.52
N SER A 31 0.83 -8.47 -3.03
CA SER A 31 1.49 -9.53 -2.29
C SER A 31 0.75 -9.84 -0.98
N ALA A 32 0.38 -8.80 -0.24
CA ALA A 32 -0.37 -8.98 1.01
C ALA A 32 -1.77 -9.53 0.76
N TRP A 33 -2.42 -9.10 -0.32
CA TRP A 33 -3.72 -9.62 -0.69
C TRP A 33 -3.68 -11.13 -0.85
N ASP A 34 -2.64 -11.64 -1.47
CA ASP A 34 -2.47 -13.07 -1.67
C ASP A 34 -2.05 -13.78 -0.38
N GLU A 35 -1.13 -13.18 0.38
CA GLU A 35 -0.59 -13.75 1.61
C GLU A 35 -1.65 -13.88 2.70
N TYR A 36 -2.52 -12.87 2.85
CA TYR A 36 -3.52 -12.83 3.91
C TYR A 36 -4.92 -13.18 3.43
N LYS A 37 -5.03 -14.01 2.42
CA LYS A 37 -6.32 -14.45 1.91
C LYS A 37 -7.09 -15.31 2.90
N ASP A 38 -6.39 -16.02 3.79
CA ASP A 38 -7.02 -16.83 4.82
C ASP A 38 -7.28 -15.97 6.06
N PRO A 39 -8.54 -15.97 6.57
CA PRO A 39 -8.86 -15.18 7.77
C PRO A 39 -7.99 -15.50 8.97
N LYS A 40 -7.43 -16.70 9.05
CA LYS A 40 -6.55 -17.11 10.15
C LYS A 40 -5.24 -16.33 10.19
N ASP A 41 -4.82 -15.79 9.06
CA ASP A 41 -3.57 -15.05 8.94
C ASP A 41 -3.75 -13.57 9.21
N ARG A 42 -4.97 -13.13 9.49
CA ARG A 42 -5.30 -11.74 9.76
C ARG A 42 -5.60 -11.53 11.24
N ASP A 43 -5.25 -10.34 11.72
CA ASP A 43 -5.48 -9.97 13.11
C ASP A 43 -6.95 -9.59 13.35
N GLY A 44 -7.58 -10.27 14.31
CA GLY A 44 -8.90 -9.89 14.78
C GLY A 44 -9.93 -9.76 13.67
N ASN A 45 -10.54 -8.58 13.57
CA ASN A 45 -11.62 -8.31 12.64
C ASN A 45 -11.18 -7.61 11.37
N ASP A 46 -9.87 -7.52 11.12
CA ASP A 46 -9.37 -6.85 9.93
C ASP A 46 -9.82 -7.59 8.68
N SER A 47 -10.33 -6.83 7.70
CA SER A 47 -10.66 -7.40 6.41
C SER A 47 -9.37 -7.62 5.62
N ARG A 48 -9.46 -8.45 4.58
CA ARG A 48 -8.33 -8.70 3.69
C ARG A 48 -7.82 -7.40 3.07
N GLU A 49 -8.74 -6.51 2.70
CA GLU A 49 -8.40 -5.21 2.14
C GLU A 49 -7.65 -4.33 3.14
N GLU A 50 -8.14 -4.28 4.39
CA GLU A 50 -7.48 -3.48 5.42
C GLU A 50 -6.06 -3.94 5.69
N VAL A 51 -5.84 -5.24 5.78
CA VAL A 51 -4.51 -5.79 5.99
C VAL A 51 -3.61 -5.46 4.82
N ALA A 52 -4.10 -5.61 3.59
CA ALA A 52 -3.33 -5.30 2.40
C ALA A 52 -2.95 -3.83 2.36
N PHE A 53 -3.85 -2.92 2.73
CA PHE A 53 -3.54 -1.49 2.81
C PHE A 53 -2.47 -1.20 3.86
N LYS A 54 -2.57 -1.80 5.03
CA LYS A 54 -1.58 -1.60 6.09
C LYS A 54 -0.19 -2.05 5.64
N VAL A 55 -0.10 -3.21 5.02
CA VAL A 55 1.17 -3.74 4.53
C VAL A 55 1.73 -2.85 3.42
N ALA A 56 0.88 -2.40 2.51
CA ALA A 56 1.29 -1.54 1.40
C ALA A 56 1.87 -0.22 1.92
N TRP A 57 1.18 0.45 2.85
CA TRP A 57 1.69 1.70 3.42
C TRP A 57 2.97 1.49 4.21
N SER A 58 3.10 0.38 4.93
CA SER A 58 4.31 0.03 5.65
C SER A 58 5.49 -0.11 4.69
N ALA A 59 5.29 -0.76 3.56
CA ALA A 59 6.33 -0.92 2.55
C ALA A 59 6.77 0.43 1.98
N VAL A 60 5.82 1.32 1.71
CA VAL A 60 6.14 2.67 1.23
C VAL A 60 6.96 3.42 2.26
N LYS A 61 6.57 3.34 3.52
CA LYS A 61 7.26 4.06 4.61
C LYS A 61 8.70 3.58 4.83
N GLN A 62 9.04 2.40 4.39
CA GLN A 62 10.42 1.90 4.48
C GLN A 62 11.35 2.61 3.49
N LYS A 63 10.81 3.09 2.38
CA LYS A 63 11.59 3.70 1.31
C LYS A 63 11.34 5.20 1.18
N TYR A 64 10.23 5.69 1.69
CA TYR A 64 9.81 7.08 1.55
C TYR A 64 9.37 7.62 2.90
N HIS A 65 9.37 8.94 3.03
CA HIS A 65 8.81 9.59 4.21
C HIS A 65 8.08 10.85 3.79
N LYS A 66 7.16 11.28 4.63
CA LYS A 66 6.39 12.49 4.39
C LYS A 66 7.20 13.67 4.91
N ASN A 67 7.46 14.67 4.05
CA ASN A 67 8.21 15.85 4.45
C ASN A 67 7.30 16.89 5.11
N ASP A 68 7.90 18.03 5.51
CA ASP A 68 7.16 19.09 6.21
C ASP A 68 6.06 19.72 5.35
N ASN A 69 6.20 19.64 4.04
CA ASN A 69 5.20 20.15 3.11
C ASN A 69 4.07 19.16 2.83
N GLY A 70 4.12 17.98 3.44
CA GLY A 70 3.11 16.96 3.24
C GLY A 70 3.32 16.10 2.00
N ASN A 71 4.49 16.19 1.39
CA ASN A 71 4.83 15.39 0.21
C ASN A 71 5.64 14.16 0.59
N TRP A 72 5.40 13.05 -0.10
CA TRP A 72 6.18 11.85 0.08
C TRP A 72 7.45 11.93 -0.75
N VAL A 73 8.59 11.82 -0.09
CA VAL A 73 9.90 11.90 -0.74
C VAL A 73 10.75 10.71 -0.34
N LYS A 74 11.69 10.35 -1.20
CA LYS A 74 12.56 9.21 -0.99
C LYS A 74 13.49 9.47 0.21
N LYS A 75 13.63 8.44 1.03
CA LYS A 75 14.55 8.51 2.16
C LYS A 75 16.00 8.61 1.72
#